data_8936c3f6c21feb317ad5d05fb5831a3e
#
_entry.id   8936c3f6c21feb317ad5d05fb5831a3e
#
_cell.length_a   1.000
_cell.length_b   1.000
_cell.length_c   1.000
_cell.angle_alpha   90.00
_cell.angle_beta   90.00
_cell.angle_gamma   90.00
#
_symmetry.space_group_name_H-M   'P 1'
#
loop_
_entity.id
_entity.type
_entity.pdbx_description
1 polymer ?
#
loop_
_entity_poly.entity_id
_entity_poly.type
_entity_poly.pdbx_seq_one_letter_code
_entity_poly.pdbx_strand_id
1 'polypeptide(L)'
;MTYKGYEAVAEFDEDAGIFSGEVINTRDAITFQGSSVKELSKAFRDSVDDYLEFCAKRKESPEKPFSGTLSLRLPPTVHRRIALEARRHGKSLNSYILERLSPEAVDASGR
;
A
#
# COMPACT_ATOMS: atom_id res chain seq x y z
N MET A 1 -10.30 -7.97 -4.22
CA MET A 1 -10.65 -7.24 -5.46
C MET A 1 -9.43 -6.48 -5.95
N THR A 2 -9.14 -6.57 -7.21
CA THR A 2 -7.95 -5.92 -7.80
C THR A 2 -8.31 -5.24 -9.11
N TYR A 3 -7.84 -4.02 -9.32
CA TYR A 3 -8.06 -3.27 -10.56
C TYR A 3 -6.93 -2.27 -10.75
N LYS A 4 -6.24 -2.35 -11.90
CA LYS A 4 -5.10 -1.48 -12.23
C LYS A 4 -4.03 -1.45 -11.12
N GLY A 5 -3.84 -2.59 -10.45
CA GLY A 5 -2.89 -2.72 -9.35
C GLY A 5 -3.41 -2.28 -7.99
N TYR A 6 -4.58 -1.63 -7.93
CA TYR A 6 -5.20 -1.24 -6.66
C TYR A 6 -5.99 -2.42 -6.10
N GLU A 7 -5.78 -2.68 -4.83
CA GLU A 7 -6.46 -3.77 -4.12
C GLU A 7 -7.45 -3.22 -3.11
N ALA A 8 -8.59 -3.86 -3.03
CA ALA A 8 -9.66 -3.45 -2.13
C ALA A 8 -10.20 -4.62 -1.34
N VAL A 9 -10.71 -4.32 -0.15
CA VAL A 9 -11.49 -5.23 0.66
C VAL A 9 -12.90 -4.67 0.81
N ALA A 10 -13.86 -5.54 1.03
CA ALA A 10 -15.24 -5.13 1.21
C ALA A 10 -15.85 -5.86 2.40
N GLU A 11 -16.77 -5.18 3.06
CA GLU A 11 -17.55 -5.73 4.17
C GLU A 11 -19.03 -5.57 3.86
N PHE A 12 -19.81 -6.55 4.28
CA PHE A 12 -21.25 -6.50 4.16
C PHE A 12 -21.86 -5.87 5.41
N ASP A 13 -22.61 -4.80 5.23
CA ASP A 13 -23.37 -4.18 6.31
C ASP A 13 -24.78 -4.79 6.28
N GLU A 14 -25.04 -5.70 7.19
CA GLU A 14 -26.30 -6.41 7.26
C GLU A 14 -27.47 -5.48 7.53
N ASP A 15 -27.28 -4.48 8.37
CA ASP A 15 -28.35 -3.55 8.74
C ASP A 15 -28.75 -2.66 7.56
N ALA A 16 -27.79 -2.17 6.82
CA ALA A 16 -28.03 -1.31 5.66
C ALA A 16 -28.29 -2.11 4.38
N GLY A 17 -27.94 -3.38 4.37
CA GLY A 17 -28.10 -4.24 3.18
C GLY A 17 -27.16 -3.86 2.05
N ILE A 18 -26.02 -3.29 2.35
CA ILE A 18 -25.03 -2.87 1.36
C ILE A 18 -23.64 -3.41 1.67
N PHE A 19 -22.82 -3.48 0.63
CA PHE A 19 -21.40 -3.75 0.77
C PHE A 19 -20.65 -2.41 0.75
N SER A 20 -19.68 -2.26 1.63
CA SER A 20 -18.77 -1.11 1.66
C SER A 20 -17.37 -1.58 1.40
N GLY A 21 -16.65 -0.94 0.50
CA GLY A 21 -15.30 -1.31 0.13
C GLY A 21 -14.31 -0.17 0.33
N GLU A 22 -13.06 -0.55 0.45
CA GLU A 22 -11.97 0.39 0.66
C GLU A 22 -10.71 -0.14 -0.03
N VAL A 23 -10.00 0.74 -0.75
CA VAL A 23 -8.70 0.42 -1.31
C VAL A 23 -7.68 0.41 -0.18
N ILE A 24 -6.91 -0.67 -0.07
CA ILE A 24 -6.04 -0.90 1.08
C ILE A 24 -4.55 -0.70 0.81
N ASN A 25 -4.14 -0.53 -0.43
CA ASN A 25 -2.72 -0.41 -0.78
C ASN A 25 -2.34 0.98 -1.29
N THR A 26 -3.03 2.00 -0.81
CA THR A 26 -2.67 3.39 -1.05
C THR A 26 -2.97 4.20 0.21
N ARG A 27 -2.30 5.34 0.37
CA ARG A 27 -2.55 6.24 1.50
C ARG A 27 -3.78 7.09 1.29
N ASP A 28 -4.15 7.33 0.05
CA ASP A 28 -5.34 8.11 -0.24
C ASP A 28 -6.59 7.29 0.05
N ALA A 29 -7.59 7.93 0.62
CA ALA A 29 -8.83 7.25 0.96
C ALA A 29 -9.68 7.09 -0.30
N ILE A 30 -9.83 5.85 -0.75
CA ILE A 30 -10.69 5.52 -1.88
C ILE A 30 -11.70 4.50 -1.39
N THR A 31 -12.96 4.92 -1.29
CA THR A 31 -14.04 4.09 -0.78
C THR A 31 -15.15 4.00 -1.83
N PHE A 32 -15.94 2.94 -1.73
CA PHE A 32 -17.02 2.68 -2.68
C PHE A 32 -18.07 1.78 -2.04
N GLN A 33 -19.27 1.74 -2.61
CA GLN A 33 -20.38 0.95 -2.08
C GLN A 33 -21.17 0.32 -3.22
N GLY A 34 -21.93 -0.70 -2.89
CA GLY A 34 -22.86 -1.34 -3.81
C GLY A 34 -23.82 -2.26 -3.07
N SER A 35 -25.00 -2.46 -3.61
CA SER A 35 -26.01 -3.35 -3.01
C SER A 35 -25.94 -4.77 -3.56
N SER A 36 -25.04 -5.03 -4.50
CA SER A 36 -24.76 -6.36 -5.03
C SER A 36 -23.27 -6.47 -5.33
N VAL A 37 -22.79 -7.69 -5.51
CA VAL A 37 -21.39 -7.91 -5.89
C VAL A 37 -21.06 -7.20 -7.20
N LYS A 38 -21.96 -7.27 -8.17
CA LYS A 38 -21.79 -6.62 -9.47
C LYS A 38 -21.69 -5.10 -9.35
N GLU A 39 -22.58 -4.51 -8.56
CA GLU A 39 -22.54 -3.06 -8.30
C GLU A 39 -21.30 -2.65 -7.56
N LEU A 40 -20.90 -3.44 -6.56
CA LEU A 40 -19.70 -3.18 -5.79
C LEU A 40 -18.46 -3.19 -6.68
N SER A 41 -18.34 -4.19 -7.55
CA SER A 41 -17.21 -4.30 -8.47
C SER A 41 -17.14 -3.13 -9.44
N LYS A 42 -18.30 -2.71 -9.95
CA LYS A 42 -18.35 -1.54 -10.83
C LYS A 42 -17.97 -0.27 -10.08
N ALA A 43 -18.49 -0.09 -8.87
CA ALA A 43 -18.19 1.07 -8.03
C ALA A 43 -16.69 1.13 -7.71
N PHE A 44 -16.07 0.00 -7.45
CA PHE A 44 -14.64 -0.07 -7.22
C PHE A 44 -13.86 0.43 -8.43
N ARG A 45 -14.13 -0.11 -9.61
CA ARG A 45 -13.45 0.31 -10.83
C ARG A 45 -13.67 1.80 -11.13
N ASP A 46 -14.90 2.26 -10.98
CA ASP A 46 -15.24 3.68 -11.21
C ASP A 46 -14.48 4.58 -10.24
N SER A 47 -14.39 4.19 -8.98
CA SER A 47 -13.67 4.97 -7.95
C SER A 47 -12.18 5.06 -8.25
N VAL A 48 -11.56 3.99 -8.69
CA VAL A 48 -10.14 3.99 -9.09
C VAL A 48 -9.94 4.89 -10.32
N ASP A 49 -10.80 4.75 -11.32
CA ASP A 49 -10.70 5.55 -12.52
C ASP A 49 -10.90 7.05 -12.23
N ASP A 50 -11.86 7.38 -11.36
CA ASP A 50 -12.10 8.76 -10.93
C ASP A 50 -10.90 9.33 -10.19
N TYR A 51 -10.28 8.54 -9.34
CA TYR A 51 -9.07 8.95 -8.61
C TYR A 51 -7.94 9.26 -9.59
N LEU A 52 -7.70 8.39 -10.57
CA LEU A 52 -6.65 8.59 -11.57
C LEU A 52 -6.91 9.81 -12.42
N GLU A 53 -8.17 10.04 -12.81
CA GLU A 53 -8.57 11.21 -13.57
C GLU A 53 -8.40 12.50 -12.76
N PHE A 54 -8.77 12.46 -11.48
CA PHE A 54 -8.60 13.59 -10.57
C PHE A 54 -7.12 13.98 -10.47
N CYS A 55 -6.24 13.01 -10.28
CA CYS A 55 -4.79 13.26 -10.21
C CYS A 55 -4.27 13.86 -11.53
N ALA A 56 -4.72 13.34 -12.66
CA ALA A 56 -4.32 13.84 -13.96
C ALA A 56 -4.73 15.30 -14.17
N LYS A 57 -5.97 15.65 -13.78
CA LYS A 57 -6.46 17.03 -13.90
C LYS A 57 -5.68 18.01 -13.04
N ARG A 58 -5.21 17.56 -11.89
CA ARG A 58 -4.42 18.39 -10.99
C ARG A 58 -2.93 18.34 -11.30
N LYS A 59 -2.54 17.60 -12.32
CA LYS A 59 -1.14 17.37 -12.69
C LYS A 59 -0.32 16.81 -11.54
N GLU A 60 -0.96 15.98 -10.72
CA GLU A 60 -0.33 15.28 -9.62
C GLU A 60 -0.14 13.82 -10.01
N SER A 61 0.95 13.23 -9.54
CA SER A 61 1.15 11.79 -9.74
C SER A 61 0.24 11.03 -8.79
N PRO A 62 -0.51 10.03 -9.26
CA PRO A 62 -1.29 9.20 -8.36
C PRO A 62 -0.38 8.37 -7.46
N GLU A 63 -0.87 8.00 -6.30
CA GLU A 63 -0.14 7.09 -5.43
C GLU A 63 -0.06 5.73 -6.08
N LYS A 64 1.16 5.21 -6.24
CA LYS A 64 1.39 3.91 -6.86
C LYS A 64 1.13 2.80 -5.84
N PRO A 65 0.31 1.80 -6.20
CA PRO A 65 0.18 0.62 -5.36
C PRO A 65 1.54 -0.05 -5.23
N PHE A 66 1.93 -0.35 -4.00
CA PHE A 66 3.22 -1.02 -3.73
C PHE A 66 4.39 -0.33 -4.42
N SER A 67 4.57 0.97 -4.11
CA SER A 67 5.62 1.79 -4.72
C SER A 67 7.04 1.33 -4.39
N GLY A 68 7.20 0.52 -3.35
CA GLY A 68 8.52 0.15 -2.83
C GLY A 68 9.02 1.11 -1.77
N THR A 69 8.27 2.17 -1.48
CA THR A 69 8.65 3.13 -0.45
C THR A 69 7.73 2.96 0.76
N LEU A 70 8.33 2.86 1.92
CA LEU A 70 7.62 2.56 3.16
C LEU A 70 8.18 3.39 4.30
N SER A 71 7.30 4.00 5.09
CA SER A 71 7.69 4.65 6.33
C SER A 71 7.37 3.72 7.49
N LEU A 72 8.36 3.48 8.34
CA LEU A 72 8.21 2.57 9.45
C LEU A 72 8.44 3.30 10.76
N ARG A 73 7.52 3.15 11.70
CA ARG A 73 7.63 3.73 13.03
C ARG A 73 8.05 2.64 14.01
N LEU A 74 9.17 2.85 14.68
CA LEU A 74 9.73 1.90 15.62
C LEU A 74 9.85 2.52 17.00
N PRO A 75 9.78 1.72 18.07
CA PRO A 75 10.20 2.21 19.37
C PRO A 75 11.65 2.71 19.30
N PRO A 76 11.99 3.81 19.97
CA PRO A 76 13.36 4.37 19.89
C PRO A 76 14.46 3.38 20.23
N THR A 77 14.23 2.46 21.17
CA THR A 77 15.18 1.43 21.55
C THR A 77 15.48 0.46 20.41
N VAL A 78 14.45 0.10 19.67
CA VAL A 78 14.59 -0.78 18.50
C VAL A 78 15.31 -0.05 17.37
N HIS A 79 14.92 1.18 17.11
CA HIS A 79 15.57 2.01 16.08
C HIS A 79 17.06 2.14 16.36
N ARG A 80 17.43 2.45 17.61
CA ARG A 80 18.83 2.56 18.02
C ARG A 80 19.59 1.24 17.79
N ARG A 81 18.99 0.14 18.22
CA ARG A 81 19.62 -1.17 18.08
C ARG A 81 19.92 -1.54 16.63
N ILE A 82 18.93 -1.40 15.75
CA ILE A 82 19.13 -1.78 14.34
C ILE A 82 20.07 -0.81 13.63
N ALA A 83 20.09 0.46 14.02
CA ALA A 83 21.03 1.41 13.45
C ALA A 83 22.47 1.04 13.80
N LEU A 84 22.72 0.65 15.05
CA LEU A 84 24.05 0.21 15.48
C LEU A 84 24.45 -1.09 14.81
N GLU A 85 23.51 -2.03 14.67
CA GLU A 85 23.77 -3.30 14.00
C GLU A 85 24.13 -3.09 12.52
N ALA A 86 23.39 -2.24 11.84
CA ALA A 86 23.65 -1.91 10.44
C ALA A 86 25.08 -1.34 10.29
N ARG A 87 25.44 -0.43 11.17
CA ARG A 87 26.77 0.19 11.16
C ARG A 87 27.88 -0.83 11.40
N ARG A 88 27.67 -1.77 12.33
CA ARG A 88 28.66 -2.84 12.59
C ARG A 88 28.90 -3.69 11.36
N HIS A 89 27.88 -3.90 10.55
CA HIS A 89 27.99 -4.70 9.33
C HIS A 89 28.37 -3.87 8.10
N GLY A 90 28.68 -2.58 8.28
CA GLY A 90 29.05 -1.71 7.17
C GLY A 90 27.91 -1.46 6.18
N LYS A 91 26.68 -1.50 6.63
CA LYS A 91 25.49 -1.36 5.81
C LYS A 91 24.70 -0.11 6.19
N SER A 92 23.96 0.44 5.23
CA SER A 92 22.98 1.46 5.56
C SER A 92 21.85 0.82 6.35
N LEU A 93 21.10 1.62 7.11
CA LEU A 93 19.95 1.11 7.84
C LEU A 93 18.92 0.50 6.89
N ASN A 94 18.69 1.14 5.75
CA ASN A 94 17.78 0.62 4.73
C ASN A 94 18.22 -0.75 4.21
N SER A 95 19.49 -0.88 3.87
CA SER A 95 20.04 -2.16 3.36
C SER A 95 19.97 -3.26 4.41
N TYR A 96 20.26 -2.91 5.67
CA TYR A 96 20.20 -3.85 6.77
C TYR A 96 18.77 -4.38 6.96
N ILE A 97 17.79 -3.48 6.97
CA ILE A 97 16.39 -3.87 7.13
C ILE A 97 15.93 -4.72 5.93
N LEU A 98 16.26 -4.30 4.71
CA LEU A 98 15.91 -5.05 3.51
C LEU A 98 16.46 -6.47 3.55
N GLU A 99 17.70 -6.64 3.96
CA GLU A 99 18.33 -7.96 4.07
C GLU A 99 17.61 -8.86 5.08
N ARG A 100 17.16 -8.26 6.19
CA ARG A 100 16.41 -9.02 7.20
C ARG A 100 15.03 -9.45 6.72
N LEU A 101 14.40 -8.64 5.87
CA LEU A 101 13.07 -8.93 5.35
C LEU A 101 13.13 -9.86 4.13
N SER A 102 14.14 -9.72 3.28
CA SER A 102 14.26 -10.49 2.06
C SER A 102 15.74 -10.63 1.68
N PRO A 103 16.43 -11.63 2.22
CA PRO A 103 17.85 -11.86 1.91
C PRO A 103 18.11 -12.02 0.41
N GLU A 104 17.22 -12.66 -0.32
CA GLU A 104 17.37 -12.89 -1.75
C GLU A 104 17.32 -11.59 -2.57
N ALA A 105 16.61 -10.57 -2.09
CA ALA A 105 16.55 -9.28 -2.78
C ALA A 105 17.90 -8.57 -2.77
N VAL A 106 18.66 -8.73 -1.68
CA VAL A 106 19.99 -8.16 -1.55
C VAL A 106 20.96 -8.89 -2.47
N ASP A 107 20.90 -10.22 -2.46
CA ASP A 107 21.73 -11.06 -3.33
C ASP A 107 21.44 -10.78 -4.80
N ALA A 108 20.17 -10.66 -5.15
CA ALA A 108 19.74 -10.38 -6.51
C ALA A 108 20.25 -9.03 -7.01
N SER A 109 20.44 -8.07 -6.11
CA SER A 109 20.97 -6.75 -6.47
C SER A 109 22.50 -6.71 -6.48
N GLY A 110 23.16 -7.77 -6.06
CA GLY A 110 24.62 -7.84 -6.02
C GLY A 110 25.24 -7.04 -4.88
N ARG A 111 24.51 -6.82 -3.82
CA ARG A 111 24.96 -6.00 -2.70
C ARG A 111 24.82 -6.64 -1.35
#